data_0f15743234226456956c90ae832a9d33
#
_entry.id   0f15743234226456956c90ae832a9d33
#
_cell.length_a   1.000
_cell.length_b   1.000
_cell.length_c   1.000
_cell.angle_alpha   90.00
_cell.angle_beta   90.00
_cell.angle_gamma   90.00
#
_symmetry.space_group_name_H-M   'P 1'
#
loop_
_entity.id
_entity.type
_entity.pdbx_description
1 polymer ?
#
loop_
_entity_poly.entity_id
_entity_poly.type
_entity_poly.pdbx_seq_one_letter_code
_entity_poly.pdbx_strand_id
1 'polypeptide(L)'
;MIQTVVKRDGRVVGFNEQKIMGAIRKAMMHTDKGEDAQLLQQITDHISFKGKSQMTVEAIQDAVEVELMKSKRKDVAQKYIQ
;
A
#
# COMPACT_ATOMS: atom_id res chain seq x y z
N MET A 1 3.34 14.20 3.26
CA MET A 1 4.25 13.05 3.17
C MET A 1 4.24 12.27 4.48
N ILE A 2 4.09 10.98 4.40
CA ILE A 2 4.06 10.14 5.60
C ILE A 2 5.45 10.07 6.21
N GLN A 3 5.54 10.33 7.51
CA GLN A 3 6.81 10.24 8.25
C GLN A 3 6.78 9.17 9.32
N THR A 4 5.64 9.00 9.99
CA THR A 4 5.49 8.01 11.06
C THR A 4 4.19 7.25 10.91
N VAL A 5 4.19 6.03 11.46
CA VAL A 5 3.05 5.11 11.39
C VAL A 5 2.71 4.66 12.81
N VAL A 6 1.43 4.72 13.15
CA VAL A 6 0.92 4.19 14.40
C VAL A 6 0.48 2.75 14.16
N LYS A 7 1.14 1.81 14.83
CA LYS A 7 0.84 0.39 14.72
C LYS A 7 -0.40 0.05 15.54
N ARG A 8 -0.95 -1.15 15.32
CA ARG A 8 -2.20 -1.57 15.98
C ARG A 8 -2.09 -1.62 17.49
N ASP A 9 -0.88 -1.84 18.01
CA ASP A 9 -0.62 -1.84 19.46
C ASP A 9 -0.36 -0.44 20.01
N GLY A 10 -0.47 0.61 19.19
CA GLY A 10 -0.28 1.99 19.58
C GLY A 10 1.15 2.50 19.45
N ARG A 11 2.10 1.64 19.12
CA ARG A 11 3.49 2.09 18.94
C ARG A 11 3.62 2.97 17.70
N VAL A 12 4.45 3.99 17.81
CA VAL A 12 4.76 4.89 16.70
C VAL A 12 6.13 4.53 16.16
N VAL A 13 6.20 4.22 14.87
CA VAL A 13 7.45 3.84 14.20
C VAL A 13 7.66 4.71 12.97
N GLY A 14 8.89 4.77 12.48
CA GLY A 14 9.18 5.47 11.25
C GLY A 14 8.49 4.82 10.06
N PHE A 15 8.09 5.65 9.10
CA PHE A 15 7.48 5.15 7.87
C PHE A 15 8.53 4.44 7.02
N ASN A 16 8.17 3.26 6.52
CA ASN A 16 9.02 2.47 5.63
C ASN A 16 8.19 2.06 4.41
N GLU A 17 8.44 2.73 3.29
CA GLU A 17 7.69 2.48 2.06
C GLU A 17 7.88 1.05 1.53
N GLN A 18 8.98 0.40 1.89
CA GLN A 18 9.23 -0.99 1.48
C GLN A 18 8.16 -1.93 2.01
N LYS A 19 7.54 -1.61 3.13
CA LYS A 19 6.47 -2.43 3.68
C LYS A 19 5.20 -2.32 2.83
N ILE A 20 4.89 -1.13 2.32
CA ILE A 20 3.78 -0.95 1.38
C ILE A 20 4.08 -1.72 0.09
N MET A 21 5.27 -1.53 -0.44
CA MET A 21 5.69 -2.19 -1.69
C MET A 21 5.62 -3.71 -1.56
N GLY A 22 6.11 -4.24 -0.43
CA GLY A 22 6.09 -5.68 -0.19
C GLY A 22 4.68 -6.25 -0.14
N ALA A 23 3.75 -5.54 0.52
CA ALA A 23 2.36 -5.99 0.61
C ALA A 23 1.68 -5.99 -0.75
N ILE A 24 1.89 -4.94 -1.55
CA ILE A 24 1.30 -4.86 -2.89
C ILE A 24 1.92 -5.91 -3.80
N ARG A 25 3.25 -6.08 -3.76
CA ARG A 25 3.93 -7.09 -4.57
C ARG A 25 3.42 -8.49 -4.25
N LYS A 26 3.25 -8.78 -2.97
CA LYS A 26 2.72 -10.08 -2.54
C LYS A 26 1.34 -10.33 -3.15
N ALA A 27 0.46 -9.31 -3.12
CA ALA A 27 -0.86 -9.43 -3.74
C ALA A 27 -0.76 -9.67 -5.25
N MET A 28 0.16 -8.95 -5.93
CA MET A 28 0.40 -9.13 -7.36
C MET A 28 0.86 -10.54 -7.70
N MET A 29 1.74 -11.10 -6.88
CA MET A 29 2.28 -12.44 -7.11
C MET A 29 1.22 -13.53 -6.97
N HIS A 30 0.10 -13.24 -6.31
CA HIS A 30 -1.02 -14.18 -6.19
C HIS A 30 -2.01 -14.07 -7.35
N THR A 31 -1.72 -13.25 -8.36
CA THR A 31 -2.56 -13.12 -9.56
C THR A 31 -1.89 -13.79 -10.74
N ASP A 32 -2.69 -14.14 -11.74
CA ASP A 32 -2.17 -14.75 -12.97
C ASP A 32 -1.25 -13.82 -13.76
N LYS A 33 -1.54 -12.52 -13.70
CA LYS A 33 -0.74 -11.52 -14.44
C LYS A 33 0.58 -11.19 -13.75
N GLY A 34 0.68 -11.48 -12.46
CA GLY A 34 1.91 -11.28 -11.72
C GLY A 34 2.23 -9.82 -11.40
N GLU A 35 3.49 -9.54 -11.21
CA GLU A 35 3.97 -8.24 -10.78
C GLU A 35 3.92 -7.21 -11.90
N ASP A 36 3.48 -5.99 -11.56
CA ASP A 36 3.56 -4.80 -12.38
C ASP A 36 4.38 -3.78 -11.60
N ALA A 37 5.67 -3.73 -11.88
CA ALA A 37 6.61 -2.91 -11.10
C ALA A 37 6.30 -1.42 -11.23
N GLN A 38 5.84 -0.97 -12.40
CA GLN A 38 5.51 0.44 -12.61
C GLN A 38 4.32 0.86 -11.78
N LEU A 39 3.26 0.05 -11.79
CA LEU A 39 2.07 0.33 -10.99
C LEU A 39 2.40 0.29 -9.50
N LEU A 40 3.18 -0.69 -9.09
CA LEU A 40 3.64 -0.83 -7.70
C LEU A 40 4.33 0.45 -7.22
N GLN A 41 5.25 0.97 -8.01
CA GLN A 41 5.99 2.18 -7.66
C GLN A 41 5.09 3.40 -7.65
N GLN A 42 4.19 3.54 -8.64
CA GLN A 42 3.25 4.65 -8.72
C GLN A 42 2.35 4.72 -7.50
N ILE A 43 1.77 3.59 -7.10
CA ILE A 43 0.88 3.55 -5.94
C ILE A 43 1.64 3.89 -4.67
N THR A 44 2.81 3.29 -4.49
CA THR A 44 3.64 3.54 -3.30
C THR A 44 4.01 5.01 -3.20
N ASP A 45 4.47 5.61 -4.29
CA ASP A 45 4.87 7.02 -4.31
C ASP A 45 3.68 7.94 -4.04
N HIS A 46 2.54 7.65 -4.63
CA HIS A 46 1.33 8.45 -4.46
C HIS A 46 0.90 8.47 -2.98
N ILE A 47 0.83 7.29 -2.37
CA ILE A 47 0.42 7.18 -0.96
C ILE A 47 1.43 7.86 -0.06
N SER A 48 2.72 7.63 -0.27
CA SER A 48 3.79 8.22 0.53
C SER A 48 3.74 9.74 0.49
N PHE A 49 3.55 10.30 -0.70
CA PHE A 49 3.56 11.74 -0.90
C PHE A 49 2.29 12.41 -0.41
N LYS A 50 1.12 11.83 -0.69
CA LYS A 50 -0.18 12.42 -0.37
C LYS A 50 -0.62 12.18 1.07
N GLY A 51 -0.02 11.22 1.75
CA GLY A 51 -0.41 10.89 3.11
C GLY A 51 -0.07 12.00 4.11
N LYS A 52 -0.79 11.99 5.23
CA LYS A 52 -0.50 12.88 6.36
C LYS A 52 0.84 12.49 6.99
N SER A 53 1.44 13.40 7.74
CA SER A 53 2.74 13.13 8.38
C SER A 53 2.70 11.92 9.30
N GLN A 54 1.58 11.69 9.98
CA GLN A 54 1.39 10.48 10.79
C GLN A 54 0.09 9.81 10.37
N MET A 55 0.15 8.50 10.09
CA MET A 55 -1.01 7.71 9.71
C MET A 55 -1.01 6.39 10.47
N THR A 56 -2.19 5.85 10.72
CA THR A 56 -2.30 4.49 11.25
C THR A 56 -2.07 3.47 10.15
N VAL A 57 -1.66 2.25 10.55
CA VAL A 57 -1.51 1.14 9.60
C VAL A 57 -2.81 0.92 8.82
N GLU A 58 -3.95 0.95 9.52
CA GLU A 58 -5.25 0.73 8.89
C GLU A 58 -5.56 1.81 7.83
N ALA A 59 -5.25 3.07 8.13
CA ALA A 59 -5.47 4.15 7.18
C ALA A 59 -4.61 3.99 5.92
N ILE A 60 -3.36 3.54 6.09
CA ILE A 60 -2.47 3.27 4.97
C ILE A 60 -3.02 2.11 4.14
N GLN A 61 -3.46 1.02 4.79
CA GLN A 61 -4.04 -0.13 4.10
C GLN A 61 -5.28 0.28 3.29
N ASP A 62 -6.15 1.09 3.88
CA ASP A 62 -7.34 1.61 3.19
C ASP A 62 -6.95 2.45 1.97
N ALA A 63 -5.93 3.28 2.09
CA ALA A 63 -5.45 4.11 0.98
C ALA A 63 -4.91 3.25 -0.16
N VAL A 64 -4.15 2.20 0.15
CA VAL A 64 -3.64 1.25 -0.85
C VAL A 64 -4.80 0.57 -1.56
N GLU A 65 -5.79 0.09 -0.79
CA GLU A 65 -6.96 -0.58 -1.35
C GLU A 65 -7.70 0.32 -2.34
N VAL A 66 -7.92 1.58 -1.96
CA VAL A 66 -8.60 2.55 -2.83
C VAL A 66 -7.82 2.74 -4.14
N GLU A 67 -6.50 2.89 -4.06
CA GLU A 67 -5.68 3.09 -5.25
C GLU A 67 -5.68 1.86 -6.16
N LEU A 68 -5.63 0.67 -5.58
CA LEU A 68 -5.71 -0.57 -6.34
C LEU A 68 -7.08 -0.72 -7.02
N MET A 69 -8.16 -0.36 -6.31
CA MET A 69 -9.52 -0.42 -6.87
C MET A 69 -9.70 0.54 -8.03
N LYS A 70 -9.03 1.69 -8.01
CA LYS A 70 -9.07 2.65 -9.11
C LYS A 70 -8.22 2.23 -10.30
N SER A 71 -7.25 1.33 -10.09
CA SER A 71 -6.32 0.90 -11.13
C SER A 71 -6.97 -0.10 -12.08
N LYS A 72 -6.25 -0.42 -13.16
CA LYS A 72 -6.66 -1.47 -14.09
C LYS A 72 -6.50 -2.87 -13.49
N ARG A 73 -5.72 -2.99 -12.42
CA ARG A 73 -5.40 -4.27 -11.80
C ARG A 73 -6.36 -4.55 -10.63
N LYS A 74 -7.64 -4.73 -10.96
CA LYS A 74 -8.65 -5.08 -9.95
C LYS A 74 -8.43 -6.47 -9.37
N ASP A 75 -7.74 -7.33 -10.11
CA ASP A 75 -7.31 -8.64 -9.63
C ASP A 75 -6.38 -8.50 -8.41
N VAL A 76 -5.47 -7.52 -8.47
CA VAL A 76 -4.56 -7.24 -7.35
C VAL A 76 -5.34 -6.71 -6.15
N ALA A 77 -6.31 -5.81 -6.41
CA ALA A 77 -7.14 -5.25 -5.34
C ALA A 77 -7.85 -6.36 -4.57
N GLN A 78 -8.41 -7.34 -5.27
CA GLN A 78 -9.11 -8.46 -4.63
C GLN A 78 -8.16 -9.29 -3.75
N LYS A 79 -6.96 -9.54 -4.23
CA LYS A 79 -5.98 -10.31 -3.45
C LYS A 79 -5.45 -9.53 -2.26
N TYR A 80 -5.34 -8.22 -2.38
CA TYR A 80 -4.85 -7.37 -1.30
C TYR A 80 -5.84 -7.33 -0.13
N ILE A 81 -7.15 -7.32 -0.44
CA ILE A 81 -8.21 -7.24 0.56
C ILE A 81 -8.32 -8.54 1.37
N GLN A 82 -8.03 -9.66 0.75
CA GLN A 82 -8.09 -10.97 1.43
C GLN A 82 -6.95 -11.10 2.49
#